data_7d276c1ba5ecf9a6e0a6121399b3af00
#
_entry.id   7d276c1ba5ecf9a6e0a6121399b3af00
#
_cell.length_a   1.000
_cell.length_b   1.000
_cell.length_c   1.000
_cell.angle_alpha   90.00
_cell.angle_beta   90.00
_cell.angle_gamma   90.00
#
_symmetry.space_group_name_H-M   'P 1'
#
loop_
_entity.id
_entity.type
_entity.pdbx_description
1 polymer ?
#
loop_
_entity_poly.entity_id
_entity_poly.type
_entity_poly.pdbx_seq_one_letter_code
_entity_poly.pdbx_strand_id
1 'polypeptide(L)'
;MAPPRKHGSWKAGWREIGGQRKYFRSTWEANYARWLEFNRAQGKIAKWEHEPKTFWFEGIKRGTNNYLPDFRITAIDGSIEYREIKGWMDPKSLTKLKRMAKYHPEVILRVIGRDWFKANQGIAYLIPDWEPMRA
;
A
#
# COMPACT_ATOMS: atom_id res chain seq x y z
N MET A 1 9.11 -23.46 19.76
CA MET A 1 9.41 -22.08 19.31
C MET A 1 9.51 -22.01 17.80
N ALA A 2 8.86 -21.04 17.20
CA ALA A 2 8.93 -20.89 15.75
C ALA A 2 10.34 -20.53 15.30
N PRO A 3 10.80 -20.98 14.12
CA PRO A 3 12.10 -20.59 13.60
C PRO A 3 12.14 -19.08 13.33
N PRO A 4 13.34 -18.48 13.36
CA PRO A 4 13.47 -17.06 13.07
C PRO A 4 12.94 -16.73 11.67
N ARG A 5 12.30 -15.58 11.55
CA ARG A 5 11.75 -15.12 10.28
C ARG A 5 12.88 -14.62 9.41
N LYS A 6 12.96 -15.14 8.20
CA LYS A 6 14.04 -14.79 7.28
C LYS A 6 13.75 -13.55 6.45
N HIS A 7 12.49 -13.22 6.22
CA HIS A 7 12.12 -12.25 5.20
C HIS A 7 11.02 -11.32 5.68
N GLY A 8 11.39 -10.37 6.53
CA GLY A 8 10.44 -9.39 7.01
C GLY A 8 9.70 -8.67 5.89
N SER A 9 10.41 -8.28 4.83
CA SER A 9 9.85 -7.45 3.76
C SER A 9 8.80 -8.15 2.91
N TRP A 10 8.89 -9.45 2.80
CA TRP A 10 7.98 -10.24 1.94
C TRP A 10 6.96 -11.07 2.71
N LYS A 11 6.96 -10.96 4.00
CA LYS A 11 6.10 -11.82 4.79
C LYS A 11 4.63 -11.47 4.59
N ALA A 12 3.91 -12.34 3.88
CA ALA A 12 2.46 -12.25 3.75
C ALA A 12 1.78 -12.79 5.00
N GLY A 13 0.62 -12.25 5.34
CA GLY A 13 -0.16 -12.77 6.44
C GLY A 13 -1.21 -11.80 6.95
N TRP A 14 -2.06 -12.32 7.83
CA TRP A 14 -3.09 -11.55 8.49
C TRP A 14 -2.49 -10.66 9.57
N ARG A 15 -2.99 -9.44 9.66
CA ARG A 15 -2.62 -8.51 10.73
C ARG A 15 -3.83 -7.68 11.10
N GLU A 16 -3.87 -7.28 12.35
CA GLU A 16 -4.90 -6.36 12.83
C GLU A 16 -4.27 -4.97 12.95
N ILE A 17 -4.79 -4.03 12.19
CA ILE A 17 -4.29 -2.66 12.16
C ILE A 17 -5.49 -1.72 12.19
N GLY A 18 -5.49 -0.79 13.16
CA GLY A 18 -6.59 0.13 13.30
C GLY A 18 -7.93 -0.54 13.61
N GLY A 19 -7.88 -1.67 14.32
CA GLY A 19 -9.08 -2.44 14.65
C GLY A 19 -9.62 -3.29 13.51
N GLN A 20 -8.95 -3.32 12.36
CA GLN A 20 -9.36 -4.11 11.20
C GLN A 20 -8.38 -5.25 10.95
N ARG A 21 -8.93 -6.45 10.79
CA ARG A 21 -8.14 -7.62 10.44
C ARG A 21 -8.13 -7.78 8.93
N LYS A 22 -6.94 -7.66 8.34
CA LYS A 22 -6.75 -7.71 6.89
C LYS A 22 -5.57 -8.61 6.53
N TYR A 23 -5.62 -9.17 5.33
CA TYR A 23 -4.51 -9.94 4.78
C TYR A 23 -3.61 -9.01 3.96
N PHE A 24 -2.36 -8.92 4.38
CA PHE A 24 -1.35 -8.12 3.68
C PHE A 24 -0.38 -9.03 2.95
N ARG A 25 0.00 -8.65 1.75
CA ARG A 25 0.86 -9.47 0.90
C ARG A 25 2.34 -9.37 1.26
N SER A 26 2.70 -8.35 2.02
CA SER A 26 4.09 -8.16 2.45
C SER A 26 4.15 -7.38 3.75
N THR A 27 5.31 -7.45 4.40
CA THR A 27 5.60 -6.60 5.56
C THR A 27 5.61 -5.13 5.19
N TRP A 28 6.10 -4.79 4.00
CA TRP A 28 6.10 -3.41 3.52
C TRP A 28 4.69 -2.83 3.50
N GLU A 29 3.77 -3.57 2.92
CA GLU A 29 2.37 -3.17 2.83
C GLU A 29 1.75 -3.01 4.23
N ALA A 30 1.97 -3.98 5.11
CA ALA A 30 1.45 -3.93 6.47
C ALA A 30 2.03 -2.74 7.27
N ASN A 31 3.32 -2.50 7.14
CA ASN A 31 3.96 -1.37 7.81
C ASN A 31 3.44 -0.03 7.28
N TYR A 32 3.20 0.04 5.98
CA TYR A 32 2.61 1.26 5.43
C TYR A 32 1.20 1.50 5.97
N ALA A 33 0.42 0.45 6.15
CA ALA A 33 -0.90 0.55 6.79
C ALA A 33 -0.77 1.07 8.23
N ARG A 34 0.25 0.65 8.96
CA ARG A 34 0.51 1.16 10.31
C ARG A 34 0.86 2.64 10.30
N TRP A 35 1.62 3.08 9.30
CA TRP A 35 1.92 4.48 9.09
C TRP A 35 0.64 5.29 8.81
N LEU A 36 -0.23 4.77 7.95
CA LEU A 36 -1.50 5.42 7.66
C LEU A 36 -2.38 5.50 8.90
N GLU A 37 -2.45 4.45 9.69
CA GLU A 37 -3.25 4.44 10.92
C GLU A 37 -2.68 5.42 11.94
N PHE A 38 -1.38 5.51 12.06
CA PHE A 38 -0.72 6.49 12.92
C PHE A 38 -1.12 7.92 12.51
N ASN A 39 -1.12 8.21 11.22
CA ASN A 39 -1.54 9.52 10.71
C ASN A 39 -3.01 9.78 10.96
N ARG A 40 -3.85 8.78 10.78
CA ARG A 40 -5.29 8.92 11.06
C ARG A 40 -5.53 9.24 12.54
N ALA A 41 -4.86 8.51 13.41
CA ALA A 41 -5.01 8.71 14.86
C ALA A 41 -4.58 10.11 15.30
N GLN A 42 -3.62 10.71 14.58
CA GLN A 42 -3.16 12.08 14.85
C GLN A 42 -3.94 13.15 14.08
N GLY A 43 -4.97 12.76 13.34
CA GLY A 43 -5.80 13.71 12.61
C GLY A 43 -5.16 14.29 11.35
N LYS A 44 -4.13 13.66 10.81
CA LYS A 44 -3.45 14.13 9.60
C LYS A 44 -4.12 13.67 8.31
N ILE A 45 -4.84 12.56 8.37
CA ILE A 45 -5.72 12.09 7.31
C ILE A 45 -7.07 11.73 7.94
N ALA A 46 -8.12 11.73 7.14
CA ALA A 46 -9.45 11.39 7.65
C ALA A 46 -9.64 9.88 7.73
N LYS A 47 -9.13 9.14 6.72
CA LYS A 47 -9.42 7.72 6.58
C LYS A 47 -8.43 7.05 5.67
N TRP A 48 -8.18 5.77 5.88
CA TRP A 48 -7.47 4.92 4.93
C TRP A 48 -8.21 3.59 4.80
N GLU A 49 -8.10 2.98 3.62
CA GLU A 49 -8.73 1.70 3.33
C GLU A 49 -7.75 0.82 2.56
N HIS A 50 -7.75 -0.46 2.86
CA HIS A 50 -6.88 -1.44 2.20
C HIS A 50 -7.66 -2.17 1.11
N GLU A 51 -7.14 -2.11 -0.13
CA GLU A 51 -7.72 -2.77 -1.30
C GLU A 51 -9.23 -2.52 -1.47
N PRO A 52 -9.69 -1.26 -1.46
CA PRO A 52 -11.12 -0.98 -1.41
C PRO A 52 -11.81 -1.01 -2.75
N LYS A 53 -11.08 -0.85 -3.87
CA LYS A 53 -11.70 -0.63 -5.17
C LYS A 53 -10.84 -1.19 -6.30
N THR A 54 -11.48 -1.97 -7.17
CA THR A 54 -10.87 -2.45 -8.42
C THR A 54 -11.24 -1.49 -9.55
N PHE A 55 -10.24 -1.07 -10.30
CA PHE A 55 -10.43 -0.27 -11.52
C PHE A 55 -10.39 -1.19 -12.73
N TRP A 56 -11.36 -1.05 -13.61
CA TRP A 56 -11.46 -1.86 -14.81
C TRP A 56 -11.02 -1.06 -16.03
N PHE A 57 -10.40 -1.76 -16.98
CA PHE A 57 -9.93 -1.18 -18.24
C PHE A 57 -10.80 -1.74 -19.37
N GLU A 58 -11.81 -0.98 -19.75
CA GLU A 58 -12.77 -1.43 -20.76
C GLU A 58 -12.11 -1.68 -22.10
N GLY A 59 -12.56 -2.73 -22.79
CA GLY A 59 -12.06 -3.07 -24.11
C GLY A 59 -10.79 -3.90 -24.13
N ILE A 60 -10.17 -4.13 -22.97
CA ILE A 60 -8.99 -4.98 -22.89
C ILE A 60 -9.43 -6.43 -22.83
N LYS A 61 -9.11 -7.19 -23.88
CA LYS A 61 -9.50 -8.60 -23.99
C LYS A 61 -8.43 -9.58 -23.52
N ARG A 62 -7.18 -9.16 -23.49
CA ARG A 62 -6.06 -9.99 -23.08
C ARG A 62 -5.14 -9.25 -22.13
N GLY A 63 -4.52 -10.00 -21.23
CA GLY A 63 -3.60 -9.45 -20.26
C GLY A 63 -4.30 -8.67 -19.17
N THR A 64 -3.65 -7.64 -18.65
CA THR A 64 -4.12 -6.89 -17.49
C THR A 64 -5.32 -6.02 -17.83
N ASN A 65 -6.50 -6.44 -17.39
CA ASN A 65 -7.75 -5.72 -17.65
C ASN A 65 -8.33 -5.03 -16.43
N ASN A 66 -7.66 -5.13 -15.28
CA ASN A 66 -8.09 -4.47 -14.06
C ASN A 66 -6.89 -4.24 -13.13
N TYR A 67 -7.13 -3.42 -12.11
CA TYR A 67 -6.12 -3.08 -11.12
C TYR A 67 -6.76 -2.77 -9.78
N LEU A 68 -6.21 -3.35 -8.73
CA LEU A 68 -6.64 -3.13 -7.35
C LEU A 68 -5.48 -2.48 -6.58
N PRO A 69 -5.48 -1.15 -6.42
CA PRO A 69 -4.45 -0.47 -5.62
C PRO A 69 -4.47 -0.91 -4.17
N ASP A 70 -3.31 -0.87 -3.53
CA ASP A 70 -3.17 -1.31 -2.14
C ASP A 70 -3.98 -0.45 -1.18
N PHE A 71 -3.97 0.87 -1.34
CA PHE A 71 -4.59 1.77 -0.37
C PHE A 71 -5.35 2.91 -1.04
N ARG A 72 -6.46 3.28 -0.41
CA ARG A 72 -7.15 4.54 -0.69
C ARG A 72 -7.06 5.42 0.55
N ILE A 73 -6.59 6.64 0.38
CA ILE A 73 -6.44 7.60 1.45
C ILE A 73 -7.40 8.76 1.21
N THR A 74 -8.19 9.08 2.22
CA THR A 74 -9.05 10.26 2.22
C THR A 74 -8.42 11.32 3.09
N ALA A 75 -8.10 12.46 2.49
CA ALA A 75 -7.54 13.60 3.21
C ALA A 75 -8.60 14.28 4.06
N ILE A 76 -8.17 15.17 4.95
CA ILE A 76 -9.08 15.90 5.83
C ILE A 76 -10.09 16.73 5.02
N ASP A 77 -9.68 17.27 3.88
CA ASP A 77 -10.56 18.05 3.00
C ASP A 77 -11.49 17.18 2.14
N GLY A 78 -11.41 15.84 2.28
CA GLY A 78 -12.23 14.90 1.53
C GLY A 78 -11.64 14.45 0.22
N SER A 79 -10.51 15.00 -0.21
CA SER A 79 -9.86 14.56 -1.44
C SER A 79 -9.32 13.14 -1.29
N ILE A 80 -9.25 12.41 -2.40
CA ILE A 80 -8.91 10.99 -2.42
C ILE A 80 -7.68 10.76 -3.28
N GLU A 81 -6.77 9.93 -2.75
CA GLU A 81 -5.65 9.44 -3.54
C GLU A 81 -5.45 7.95 -3.26
N TYR A 82 -4.91 7.25 -4.24
CA TYR A 82 -4.56 5.83 -4.13
C TYR A 82 -3.06 5.67 -4.04
N ARG A 83 -2.60 4.67 -3.31
CA ARG A 83 -1.17 4.37 -3.17
C ARG A 83 -0.92 2.89 -3.36
N GLU A 84 0.17 2.62 -4.07
CA GLU A 84 0.64 1.26 -4.34
C GLU A 84 2.00 1.08 -3.69
N ILE A 85 2.18 0.01 -2.94
CA ILE A 85 3.45 -0.29 -2.28
C ILE A 85 4.22 -1.27 -3.14
N LYS A 86 5.36 -0.85 -3.68
CA LYS A 86 6.16 -1.67 -4.59
C LYS A 86 7.64 -1.53 -4.29
N GLY A 87 8.28 -2.63 -3.88
CA GLY A 87 9.73 -2.65 -3.74
C GLY A 87 10.45 -2.73 -5.08
N TRP A 88 9.77 -3.26 -6.08
CA TRP A 88 10.32 -3.45 -7.42
C TRP A 88 9.21 -3.41 -8.47
N MET A 89 9.47 -2.70 -9.57
CA MET A 89 8.47 -2.52 -10.64
C MET A 89 8.70 -3.55 -11.74
N ASP A 90 7.85 -4.56 -11.79
CA ASP A 90 7.87 -5.54 -12.87
C ASP A 90 7.08 -5.04 -14.10
N PRO A 91 7.21 -5.70 -15.26
CA PRO A 91 6.51 -5.28 -16.47
C PRO A 91 4.98 -5.23 -16.31
N LYS A 92 4.42 -6.16 -15.55
CA LYS A 92 2.97 -6.20 -15.30
C LYS A 92 2.51 -5.00 -14.50
N SER A 93 3.29 -4.61 -13.49
CA SER A 93 2.99 -3.42 -12.68
C SER A 93 3.09 -2.15 -13.51
N LEU A 94 4.10 -2.05 -14.38
CA LEU A 94 4.21 -0.91 -15.29
C LEU A 94 3.01 -0.82 -16.23
N THR A 95 2.53 -1.96 -16.74
CA THR A 95 1.35 -2.01 -17.58
C THR A 95 0.11 -1.49 -16.84
N LYS A 96 -0.07 -1.90 -15.58
CA LYS A 96 -1.19 -1.43 -14.76
C LYS A 96 -1.16 0.09 -14.60
N LEU A 97 0.03 0.64 -14.31
CA LEU A 97 0.17 2.09 -14.15
C LEU A 97 -0.14 2.85 -15.43
N LYS A 98 0.34 2.35 -16.57
CA LYS A 98 0.04 2.95 -17.88
C LYS A 98 -1.45 2.93 -18.18
N ARG A 99 -2.11 1.82 -17.88
CA ARG A 99 -3.55 1.69 -18.10
C ARG A 99 -4.36 2.56 -17.17
N MET A 100 -3.91 2.71 -15.91
CA MET A 100 -4.55 3.66 -15.01
C MET A 100 -4.48 5.08 -15.56
N ALA A 101 -3.32 5.51 -16.03
CA ALA A 101 -3.16 6.85 -16.60
C ALA A 101 -4.04 7.08 -17.83
N LYS A 102 -4.25 6.03 -18.64
CA LYS A 102 -5.05 6.12 -19.85
C LYS A 102 -6.56 6.07 -19.57
N TYR A 103 -6.98 5.11 -18.76
CA TYR A 103 -8.41 4.83 -18.56
C TYR A 103 -9.02 5.57 -17.38
N HIS A 104 -8.22 5.97 -16.42
CA HIS A 104 -8.67 6.68 -15.22
C HIS A 104 -7.75 7.87 -14.92
N PRO A 105 -7.66 8.83 -15.86
CA PRO A 105 -6.71 9.94 -15.70
C PRO A 105 -7.02 10.87 -14.52
N GLU A 106 -8.26 10.85 -14.03
CA GLU A 106 -8.67 11.65 -12.87
C GLU A 106 -8.21 11.08 -11.54
N VAL A 107 -7.77 9.84 -11.52
CA VAL A 107 -7.36 9.16 -10.30
C VAL A 107 -5.93 9.54 -9.95
N ILE A 108 -5.72 10.00 -8.73
CA ILE A 108 -4.38 10.26 -8.22
C ILE A 108 -3.85 8.95 -7.66
N LEU A 109 -2.75 8.47 -8.24
CA LEU A 109 -2.11 7.23 -7.84
C LEU A 109 -0.62 7.48 -7.62
N ARG A 110 -0.13 7.13 -6.43
CA ARG A 110 1.28 7.26 -6.08
C ARG A 110 1.87 5.89 -5.78
N VAL A 111 3.08 5.67 -6.27
CA VAL A 111 3.83 4.46 -5.97
C VAL A 111 4.78 4.78 -4.82
N ILE A 112 4.69 3.99 -3.76
CA ILE A 112 5.54 4.10 -2.58
C ILE A 112 6.54 2.95 -2.64
N GLY A 113 7.79 3.30 -2.83
CA GLY A 113 8.83 2.32 -3.03
C GLY A 113 9.87 2.29 -1.92
N ARG A 114 10.96 1.59 -2.22
CA ARG A 114 12.07 1.42 -1.28
C ARG A 114 12.60 2.75 -0.75
N ASP A 115 12.65 3.77 -1.59
CA ASP A 115 13.20 5.07 -1.20
C ASP A 115 12.41 5.71 -0.06
N TRP A 116 11.08 5.57 -0.09
CA TRP A 116 10.24 6.09 0.98
C TRP A 116 10.58 5.40 2.31
N PHE A 117 10.65 4.07 2.30
CA PHE A 117 10.96 3.31 3.51
C PHE A 117 12.35 3.63 4.04
N LYS A 118 13.32 3.78 3.14
CA LYS A 118 14.69 4.12 3.51
C LYS A 118 14.76 5.52 4.13
N ALA A 119 14.08 6.49 3.53
CA ALA A 119 14.05 7.87 4.02
C ALA A 119 13.30 8.01 5.35
N ASN A 120 12.41 7.08 5.66
CA ASN A 120 11.55 7.15 6.85
C ASN A 120 11.85 6.07 7.89
N GLN A 121 13.08 5.58 7.95
CA GLN A 121 13.46 4.53 8.90
C GLN A 121 13.19 4.89 10.37
N GLY A 122 13.27 6.16 10.72
CA GLY A 122 13.00 6.62 12.07
C GLY A 122 11.57 6.37 12.55
N ILE A 123 10.63 6.19 11.62
CA ILE A 123 9.23 5.91 11.94
C ILE A 123 9.10 4.62 12.74
N ALA A 124 9.97 3.65 12.48
CA ALA A 124 9.92 2.35 13.16
C ALA A 124 9.97 2.49 14.69
N TYR A 125 10.60 3.54 15.21
CA TYR A 125 10.70 3.77 16.64
C TYR A 125 9.46 4.44 17.25
N LEU A 126 8.59 4.99 16.38
CA LEU A 126 7.41 5.74 16.81
C LEU A 126 6.13 4.91 16.71
N ILE A 127 6.12 3.92 15.85
CA ILE A 127 4.89 3.17 15.54
C ILE A 127 4.95 1.79 16.19
N PRO A 128 3.99 1.47 17.09
CA PRO A 128 3.91 0.13 17.67
C PRO A 128 3.73 -0.94 16.60
N ASP A 129 4.28 -2.11 16.86
CA ASP A 129 4.14 -3.29 16.02
C ASP A 129 4.80 -3.19 14.65
N TRP A 130 5.62 -2.17 14.41
CA TRP A 130 6.38 -2.06 13.18
C TRP A 130 7.28 -3.29 13.03
N GLU A 131 7.13 -3.98 11.89
CA GLU A 131 7.88 -5.21 11.65
C GLU A 131 9.24 -4.89 11.03
N PRO A 132 10.30 -5.61 11.45
CA PRO A 132 11.61 -5.41 10.84
C PRO A 132 11.58 -5.65 9.33
N MET A 133 12.27 -4.78 8.60
CA MET A 133 12.34 -4.85 7.15
C MET A 133 13.80 -4.84 6.72
N ARG A 134 14.10 -5.61 5.68
CA ARG A 134 15.41 -5.54 5.07
C ARG A 134 15.44 -4.41 4.06
N ALA A 135 16.54 -3.71 4.08
CA ALA A 135 16.77 -2.66 3.11
C ALA A 135 16.93 -3.24 1.70
#